data_7694a153d8f3d148362c0d51a1823b97
#
_entry.id   7694a153d8f3d148362c0d51a1823b97
#
_cell.length_a   1.000
_cell.length_b   1.000
_cell.length_c   1.000
_cell.angle_alpha   90.00
_cell.angle_beta   90.00
_cell.angle_gamma   90.00
#
_symmetry.space_group_name_H-M   'P 1'
#
loop_
_entity.id
_entity.type
_entity.pdbx_description
1 polymer ?
#
loop_
_entity_poly.entity_id
_entity_poly.type
_entity_poly.pdbx_seq_one_letter_code
_entity_poly.pdbx_strand_id
1 'polypeptide(L)'
;MSIFGKTKGTELEKTIAQLAQGEAIGGAMYYALAKIAKEKFGLDEVAKEFIELGNQETNHGAFYAMLNGRYPSDEKEFWQMVRGLSKAEYKGENNVEQLADKLAQLGLDEKGVAQVREFALQEKHHGEATKAIIEKYAPKEDFDDKPRYVCKVCGFEYTGNLENEPADYKCPLCAMPKTAFEKQ
;
A
#
# COMPACT_ATOMS: atom_id res chain seq x y z
N MET A 1 6.83 19.16 -16.69
CA MET A 1 7.87 19.26 -15.64
C MET A 1 7.60 18.13 -14.64
N SER A 2 8.56 17.23 -14.42
CA SER A 2 8.36 16.10 -13.47
C SER A 2 8.37 16.61 -12.02
N ILE A 3 7.42 16.14 -11.22
CA ILE A 3 7.36 16.42 -9.76
C ILE A 3 8.17 15.40 -8.94
N PHE A 4 8.51 14.26 -9.56
CA PHE A 4 9.14 13.13 -8.86
C PHE A 4 10.47 13.51 -8.21
N GLY A 5 10.58 13.25 -6.91
CA GLY A 5 11.80 13.42 -6.14
C GLY A 5 12.29 14.86 -5.97
N LYS A 6 11.46 15.87 -6.25
CA LYS A 6 11.88 17.28 -6.20
C LYS A 6 12.29 17.75 -4.81
N THR A 7 11.79 17.12 -3.77
CA THR A 7 12.15 17.46 -2.37
C THR A 7 13.13 16.48 -1.74
N LYS A 8 13.42 15.35 -2.42
CA LYS A 8 14.38 14.36 -1.94
C LYS A 8 15.78 14.95 -1.83
N GLY A 9 16.45 14.78 -0.70
CA GLY A 9 17.76 15.35 -0.42
C GLY A 9 17.76 16.85 -0.11
N THR A 10 16.61 17.51 -0.01
CA THR A 10 16.49 18.91 0.37
C THR A 10 16.05 19.09 1.83
N GLU A 11 16.11 20.31 2.35
CA GLU A 11 15.58 20.65 3.68
C GLU A 11 14.08 20.35 3.85
N LEU A 12 13.32 20.26 2.76
CA LEU A 12 11.89 19.99 2.76
C LEU A 12 11.55 18.48 2.83
N GLU A 13 12.50 17.59 2.58
CA GLU A 13 12.26 16.14 2.49
C GLU A 13 11.50 15.61 3.71
N LYS A 14 11.97 15.95 4.92
CA LYS A 14 11.35 15.50 6.16
C LYS A 14 9.94 16.05 6.33
N THR A 15 9.73 17.32 6.03
CA THR A 15 8.42 17.98 6.14
C THR A 15 7.42 17.34 5.17
N ILE A 16 7.82 17.13 3.91
CA ILE A 16 6.98 16.50 2.90
C ILE A 16 6.65 15.03 3.25
N ALA A 17 7.61 14.29 3.82
CA ALA A 17 7.35 12.93 4.31
C ALA A 17 6.30 12.92 5.44
N GLN A 18 6.36 13.89 6.36
CA GLN A 18 5.37 14.03 7.43
C GLN A 18 3.99 14.43 6.91
N LEU A 19 3.91 15.34 5.93
CA LEU A 19 2.66 15.68 5.26
C LEU A 19 2.07 14.45 4.58
N ALA A 20 2.83 13.72 3.75
CA ALA A 20 2.34 12.51 3.10
C ALA A 20 1.77 11.48 4.08
N GLN A 21 2.41 11.32 5.24
CA GLN A 21 1.90 10.43 6.30
C GLN A 21 0.64 10.98 6.95
N GLY A 22 0.59 12.28 7.22
CA GLY A 22 -0.57 12.96 7.81
C GLY A 22 -1.82 12.80 6.95
N GLU A 23 -1.69 13.05 5.64
CA GLU A 23 -2.78 12.90 4.67
C GLU A 23 -3.29 11.44 4.58
N ALA A 24 -2.38 10.46 4.58
CA ALA A 24 -2.77 9.05 4.58
C ALA A 24 -3.58 8.68 5.84
N ILE A 25 -3.19 9.20 7.00
CA ILE A 25 -3.94 9.00 8.26
C ILE A 25 -5.26 9.76 8.21
N GLY A 26 -5.26 11.00 7.69
CA GLY A 26 -6.45 11.83 7.50
C GLY A 26 -7.50 11.14 6.64
N GLY A 27 -7.07 10.59 5.49
CA GLY A 27 -7.94 9.81 4.61
C GLY A 27 -8.60 8.62 5.32
N ALA A 28 -7.81 7.81 6.04
CA ALA A 28 -8.33 6.69 6.82
C ALA A 28 -9.31 7.14 7.91
N MET A 29 -9.05 8.28 8.56
CA MET A 29 -9.93 8.86 9.58
C MET A 29 -11.28 9.28 8.98
N TYR A 30 -11.30 9.95 7.83
CA TYR A 30 -12.54 10.32 7.16
C TYR A 30 -13.37 9.11 6.75
N TYR A 31 -12.76 8.04 6.24
CA TYR A 31 -13.46 6.79 5.95
C TYR A 31 -14.06 6.16 7.22
N ALA A 32 -13.34 6.18 8.35
CA ALA A 32 -13.87 5.68 9.62
C ALA A 32 -15.08 6.52 10.09
N LEU A 33 -15.00 7.86 9.99
CA LEU A 33 -16.10 8.77 10.32
C LEU A 33 -17.31 8.54 9.40
N ALA A 34 -17.10 8.33 8.10
CA ALA A 34 -18.14 7.99 7.15
C ALA A 34 -18.89 6.71 7.57
N LYS A 35 -18.14 5.66 7.92
CA LYS A 35 -18.73 4.39 8.38
C LYS A 35 -19.53 4.57 9.68
N ILE A 36 -18.99 5.30 10.65
CA ILE A 36 -19.69 5.61 11.91
C ILE A 36 -20.96 6.42 11.64
N ALA A 37 -20.88 7.47 10.81
CA ALA A 37 -22.02 8.31 10.46
C ALA A 37 -23.15 7.48 9.87
N LYS A 38 -22.84 6.60 8.92
CA LYS A 38 -23.82 5.73 8.26
C LYS A 38 -24.35 4.65 9.18
N GLU A 39 -23.49 3.82 9.76
CA GLU A 39 -23.89 2.59 10.46
C GLU A 39 -24.43 2.82 11.86
N LYS A 40 -23.91 3.84 12.57
CA LYS A 40 -24.30 4.12 13.94
C LYS A 40 -25.36 5.21 14.07
N PHE A 41 -25.32 6.20 13.18
CA PHE A 41 -26.18 7.39 13.30
C PHE A 41 -27.19 7.53 12.16
N GLY A 42 -27.12 6.72 11.08
CA GLY A 42 -28.03 6.80 9.94
C GLY A 42 -27.86 8.09 9.10
N LEU A 43 -26.70 8.72 9.15
CA LEU A 43 -26.40 10.01 8.50
C LEU A 43 -25.75 9.76 7.12
N ASP A 44 -26.53 9.23 6.16
CA ASP A 44 -26.02 8.81 4.85
C ASP A 44 -25.38 9.95 4.05
N GLU A 45 -25.97 11.16 4.06
CA GLU A 45 -25.39 12.30 3.31
C GLU A 45 -24.09 12.77 3.95
N VAL A 46 -23.97 12.80 5.28
CA VAL A 46 -22.72 13.11 5.99
C VAL A 46 -21.65 12.08 5.67
N ALA A 47 -22.01 10.81 5.58
CA ALA A 47 -21.09 9.75 5.21
C ALA A 47 -20.51 9.95 3.81
N LYS A 48 -21.32 10.37 2.83
CA LYS A 48 -20.85 10.68 1.47
C LYS A 48 -19.86 11.83 1.45
N GLU A 49 -20.12 12.90 2.20
CA GLU A 49 -19.20 14.04 2.33
C GLU A 49 -17.85 13.59 2.90
N PHE A 50 -17.85 12.78 3.97
CA PHE A 50 -16.62 12.26 4.53
C PHE A 50 -15.86 11.31 3.58
N ILE A 51 -16.53 10.51 2.75
CA ILE A 51 -15.88 9.70 1.72
C ILE A 51 -15.15 10.60 0.72
N GLU A 52 -15.79 11.69 0.29
CA GLU A 52 -15.17 12.64 -0.65
C GLU A 52 -13.94 13.31 -0.05
N LEU A 53 -14.00 13.76 1.21
CA LEU A 53 -12.83 14.29 1.92
C LEU A 53 -11.71 13.24 2.04
N GLY A 54 -12.04 12.00 2.36
CA GLY A 54 -11.08 10.91 2.42
C GLY A 54 -10.38 10.62 1.08
N ASN A 55 -11.11 10.73 -0.03
CA ASN A 55 -10.54 10.64 -1.39
C ASN A 55 -9.53 11.77 -1.65
N GLN A 56 -9.87 13.00 -1.27
CA GLN A 56 -8.99 14.16 -1.45
C GLN A 56 -7.70 14.02 -0.64
N GLU A 57 -7.79 13.68 0.65
CA GLU A 57 -6.62 13.45 1.52
C GLU A 57 -5.71 12.35 0.97
N THR A 58 -6.29 11.24 0.51
CA THR A 58 -5.52 10.14 -0.10
C THR A 58 -4.75 10.61 -1.33
N ASN A 59 -5.38 11.46 -2.15
CA ASN A 59 -4.75 12.03 -3.35
C ASN A 59 -3.63 13.03 -2.99
N HIS A 60 -3.82 13.86 -1.96
CA HIS A 60 -2.78 14.75 -1.43
C HIS A 60 -1.57 13.94 -0.94
N GLY A 61 -1.81 12.89 -0.16
CA GLY A 61 -0.77 12.00 0.34
C GLY A 61 0.04 11.34 -0.77
N ALA A 62 -0.62 10.88 -1.83
CA ALA A 62 0.02 10.32 -3.02
C ALA A 62 0.91 11.37 -3.71
N PHE A 63 0.42 12.60 -3.88
CA PHE A 63 1.20 13.70 -4.47
C PHE A 63 2.45 14.03 -3.67
N TYR A 64 2.35 14.18 -2.36
CA TYR A 64 3.50 14.45 -1.50
C TYR A 64 4.51 13.30 -1.49
N ALA A 65 4.04 12.06 -1.54
CA ALA A 65 4.91 10.91 -1.63
C ALA A 65 5.69 10.85 -2.97
N MET A 66 5.05 11.19 -4.10
CA MET A 66 5.72 11.34 -5.40
C MET A 66 6.73 12.49 -5.38
N LEU A 67 6.36 13.63 -4.81
CA LEU A 67 7.23 14.81 -4.67
C LEU A 67 8.52 14.47 -3.90
N ASN A 68 8.42 13.56 -2.94
CA ASN A 68 9.54 13.09 -2.12
C ASN A 68 10.28 11.86 -2.70
N GLY A 69 9.93 11.44 -3.93
CA GLY A 69 10.61 10.34 -4.63
C GLY A 69 10.35 8.96 -4.05
N ARG A 70 9.20 8.76 -3.37
CA ARG A 70 8.84 7.45 -2.80
C ARG A 70 8.36 6.46 -3.85
N TYR A 71 7.79 6.95 -4.95
CA TYR A 71 7.22 6.13 -6.02
C TYR A 71 8.10 6.16 -7.28
N PRO A 72 7.90 5.20 -8.22
CA PRO A 72 8.70 5.09 -9.42
C PRO A 72 8.70 6.36 -10.26
N SER A 73 9.84 6.69 -10.83
CA SER A 73 10.01 7.83 -11.74
C SER A 73 10.17 7.42 -13.21
N ASP A 74 10.41 6.15 -13.48
CA ASP A 74 10.50 5.58 -14.81
C ASP A 74 9.65 4.30 -14.97
N GLU A 75 9.48 3.85 -16.20
CA GLU A 75 8.61 2.73 -16.55
C GLU A 75 9.11 1.40 -15.96
N LYS A 76 10.42 1.21 -15.90
CA LYS A 76 11.02 -0.02 -15.37
C LYS A 76 10.77 -0.16 -13.87
N GLU A 77 11.04 0.89 -13.10
CA GLU A 77 10.75 0.95 -11.67
C GLU A 77 9.25 0.78 -11.41
N PHE A 78 8.41 1.39 -12.26
CA PHE A 78 6.96 1.26 -12.18
C PHE A 78 6.53 -0.22 -12.28
N TRP A 79 6.98 -0.94 -13.29
CA TRP A 79 6.60 -2.33 -13.45
C TRP A 79 7.21 -3.26 -12.39
N GLN A 80 8.40 -2.95 -11.89
CA GLN A 80 8.97 -3.66 -10.73
C GLN A 80 8.08 -3.48 -9.48
N MET A 81 7.64 -2.25 -9.22
CA MET A 81 6.75 -1.96 -8.09
C MET A 81 5.39 -2.66 -8.23
N VAL A 82 4.77 -2.62 -9.41
CA VAL A 82 3.47 -3.28 -9.67
C VAL A 82 3.58 -4.80 -9.46
N ARG A 83 4.68 -5.43 -9.90
CA ARG A 83 4.93 -6.86 -9.66
C ARG A 83 5.09 -7.17 -8.17
N GLY A 84 5.86 -6.36 -7.45
CA GLY A 84 6.06 -6.50 -6.02
C GLY A 84 4.76 -6.29 -5.23
N LEU A 85 3.93 -5.34 -5.64
CA LEU A 85 2.61 -5.08 -5.05
C LEU A 85 1.68 -6.29 -5.24
N SER A 86 1.57 -6.83 -6.45
CA SER A 86 0.75 -8.02 -6.71
C SER A 86 1.08 -9.20 -5.79
N LYS A 87 2.36 -9.40 -5.45
CA LYS A 87 2.78 -10.43 -4.49
C LYS A 87 2.37 -10.09 -3.05
N ALA A 88 2.43 -8.82 -2.69
CA ALA A 88 2.03 -8.35 -1.36
C ALA A 88 0.54 -8.56 -1.11
N GLU A 89 -0.32 -8.34 -2.11
CA GLU A 89 -1.77 -8.54 -2.02
C GLU A 89 -2.12 -10.00 -1.68
N TYR A 90 -1.50 -10.97 -2.36
CA TYR A 90 -1.70 -12.39 -2.02
C TYR A 90 -1.24 -12.76 -0.61
N LYS A 91 -0.19 -12.12 -0.10
CA LYS A 91 0.19 -12.28 1.30
C LYS A 91 -0.80 -11.59 2.23
N GLY A 92 -1.35 -10.45 1.82
CA GLY A 92 -2.40 -9.71 2.51
C GLY A 92 -3.62 -10.60 2.73
N GLU A 93 -4.12 -11.28 1.70
CA GLU A 93 -5.23 -12.25 1.81
C GLU A 93 -5.03 -13.22 2.98
N ASN A 94 -3.89 -13.92 2.98
CA ASN A 94 -3.59 -14.92 4.02
C ASN A 94 -3.47 -14.29 5.43
N ASN A 95 -2.85 -13.14 5.55
CA ASN A 95 -2.65 -12.46 6.83
C ASN A 95 -3.99 -11.98 7.40
N VAL A 96 -4.87 -11.44 6.56
CA VAL A 96 -6.18 -10.93 6.97
C VAL A 96 -7.13 -12.07 7.33
N GLU A 97 -7.08 -13.21 6.61
CA GLU A 97 -7.84 -14.40 6.98
C GLU A 97 -7.43 -14.95 8.36
N GLN A 98 -6.12 -15.05 8.61
CA GLN A 98 -5.61 -15.45 9.94
C GLN A 98 -5.97 -14.43 11.03
N LEU A 99 -6.03 -13.14 10.69
CA LEU A 99 -6.48 -12.10 11.61
C LEU A 99 -7.96 -12.30 11.98
N ALA A 100 -8.82 -12.62 11.03
CA ALA A 100 -10.24 -12.89 11.27
C ALA A 100 -10.42 -14.03 12.28
N ASP A 101 -9.66 -15.12 12.16
CA ASP A 101 -9.69 -16.24 13.09
C ASP A 101 -9.25 -15.83 14.50
N LYS A 102 -8.19 -15.04 14.62
CA LYS A 102 -7.72 -14.53 15.92
C LYS A 102 -8.73 -13.57 16.57
N LEU A 103 -9.37 -12.71 15.79
CA LEU A 103 -10.39 -11.78 16.27
C LEU A 103 -11.65 -12.53 16.75
N ALA A 104 -12.04 -13.61 16.07
CA ALA A 104 -13.11 -14.49 16.52
C ALA A 104 -12.78 -15.12 17.89
N GLN A 105 -11.54 -15.58 18.08
CA GLN A 105 -11.07 -16.13 19.37
C GLN A 105 -11.04 -15.08 20.49
N LEU A 106 -10.84 -13.79 20.14
CA LEU A 106 -10.90 -12.66 21.09
C LEU A 106 -12.33 -12.17 21.37
N GLY A 107 -13.34 -12.79 20.77
CA GLY A 107 -14.75 -12.47 21.02
C GLY A 107 -15.32 -11.37 20.11
N LEU A 108 -14.67 -11.07 18.97
CA LEU A 108 -15.32 -10.24 17.95
C LEU A 108 -16.58 -10.98 17.47
N ASP A 109 -17.69 -10.24 17.32
CA ASP A 109 -18.95 -10.82 16.86
C ASP A 109 -18.88 -11.34 15.42
N GLU A 110 -19.82 -12.19 15.04
CA GLU A 110 -19.86 -12.82 13.70
C GLU A 110 -19.89 -11.80 12.57
N LYS A 111 -20.57 -10.67 12.75
CA LYS A 111 -20.64 -9.60 11.75
C LYS A 111 -19.27 -8.93 11.55
N GLY A 112 -18.56 -8.66 12.63
CA GLY A 112 -17.21 -8.11 12.58
C GLY A 112 -16.20 -9.09 11.95
N VAL A 113 -16.28 -10.36 12.30
CA VAL A 113 -15.43 -11.41 11.69
C VAL A 113 -15.72 -11.54 10.19
N ALA A 114 -16.99 -11.56 9.78
CA ALA A 114 -17.38 -11.61 8.37
C ALA A 114 -16.85 -10.39 7.59
N GLN A 115 -16.86 -9.20 8.19
CA GLN A 115 -16.29 -8.00 7.56
C GLN A 115 -14.78 -8.11 7.34
N VAL A 116 -14.04 -8.70 8.29
CA VAL A 116 -12.59 -8.92 8.13
C VAL A 116 -12.31 -9.97 7.05
N ARG A 117 -13.11 -11.02 6.95
CA ARG A 117 -13.00 -12.01 5.86
C ARG A 117 -13.31 -11.41 4.49
N GLU A 118 -14.26 -10.47 4.42
CA GLU A 118 -14.53 -9.71 3.20
C GLU A 118 -13.30 -8.91 2.76
N PHE A 119 -12.55 -8.32 3.70
CA PHE A 119 -11.28 -7.65 3.36
C PHE A 119 -10.26 -8.65 2.78
N ALA A 120 -10.15 -9.86 3.34
CA ALA A 120 -9.26 -10.89 2.77
C ALA A 120 -9.63 -11.22 1.31
N LEU A 121 -10.92 -11.33 0.98
CA LEU A 121 -11.39 -11.52 -0.40
C LEU A 121 -11.06 -10.32 -1.30
N GLN A 122 -11.10 -9.10 -0.78
CA GLN A 122 -10.70 -7.90 -1.51
C GLN A 122 -9.20 -7.89 -1.81
N GLU A 123 -8.34 -8.26 -0.84
CA GLU A 123 -6.89 -8.41 -1.05
C GLU A 123 -6.59 -9.42 -2.18
N LYS A 124 -7.27 -10.57 -2.18
CA LYS A 124 -7.19 -11.53 -3.28
C LYS A 124 -7.55 -10.92 -4.63
N HIS A 125 -8.69 -10.22 -4.69
CA HIS A 125 -9.12 -9.54 -5.91
C HIS A 125 -8.11 -8.49 -6.39
N HIS A 126 -7.49 -7.72 -5.47
CA HIS A 126 -6.44 -6.78 -5.81
C HIS A 126 -5.23 -7.50 -6.44
N GLY A 127 -4.81 -8.65 -5.87
CA GLY A 127 -3.75 -9.47 -6.41
C GLY A 127 -4.06 -9.99 -7.83
N GLU A 128 -5.28 -10.48 -8.06
CA GLU A 128 -5.74 -10.95 -9.38
C GLU A 128 -5.82 -9.80 -10.39
N ALA A 129 -6.37 -8.66 -10.01
CA ALA A 129 -6.48 -7.48 -10.86
C ALA A 129 -5.10 -6.92 -11.25
N THR A 130 -4.19 -6.79 -10.29
CA THR A 130 -2.81 -6.35 -10.55
C THR A 130 -2.05 -7.33 -11.44
N LYS A 131 -2.24 -8.64 -11.25
CA LYS A 131 -1.67 -9.67 -12.12
C LYS A 131 -2.18 -9.53 -13.56
N ALA A 132 -3.48 -9.33 -13.74
CA ALA A 132 -4.08 -9.14 -15.06
C ALA A 132 -3.54 -7.87 -15.75
N ILE A 133 -3.31 -6.78 -15.01
CA ILE A 133 -2.66 -5.56 -15.51
C ILE A 133 -1.24 -5.88 -16.00
N ILE A 134 -0.45 -6.63 -15.23
CA ILE A 134 0.91 -7.03 -15.60
C ILE A 134 0.90 -7.87 -16.87
N GLU A 135 0.05 -8.89 -16.94
CA GLU A 135 -0.05 -9.79 -18.10
C GLU A 135 -0.43 -9.04 -19.39
N LYS A 136 -1.28 -8.04 -19.28
CA LYS A 136 -1.80 -7.29 -20.41
C LYS A 136 -0.88 -6.15 -20.90
N TYR A 137 -0.21 -5.46 -19.99
CA TYR A 137 0.43 -4.19 -20.29
C TYR A 137 1.94 -4.14 -20.00
N ALA A 138 2.45 -5.00 -19.11
CA ALA A 138 3.86 -4.94 -18.77
C ALA A 138 4.74 -5.39 -19.93
N PRO A 139 5.91 -4.73 -20.14
CA PRO A 139 6.91 -5.22 -21.07
C PRO A 139 7.30 -6.68 -20.72
N LYS A 140 7.53 -7.47 -21.75
CA LYS A 140 8.10 -8.83 -21.62
C LYS A 140 9.60 -8.69 -21.32
N GLU A 141 9.93 -8.33 -20.10
CA GLU A 141 11.30 -8.32 -19.61
C GLU A 141 11.61 -9.63 -18.91
N ASP A 142 12.82 -10.13 -19.14
CA ASP A 142 13.33 -11.30 -18.45
C ASP A 142 13.83 -10.88 -17.06
N PHE A 143 13.01 -11.14 -16.03
CA PHE A 143 13.36 -10.92 -14.64
C PHE A 143 13.82 -12.20 -13.94
N ASP A 144 13.85 -13.33 -14.64
CA ASP A 144 14.06 -14.65 -14.04
C ASP A 144 15.47 -14.83 -13.50
N ASP A 145 16.45 -14.13 -14.08
CA ASP A 145 17.87 -14.22 -13.67
C ASP A 145 18.25 -13.19 -12.57
N LYS A 146 17.31 -12.38 -12.09
CA LYS A 146 17.63 -11.37 -11.07
C LYS A 146 17.35 -11.89 -9.67
N PRO A 147 18.19 -11.54 -8.68
CA PRO A 147 17.92 -11.84 -7.27
C PRO A 147 16.56 -11.26 -6.85
N ARG A 148 15.82 -12.01 -6.05
CA ARG A 148 14.54 -11.62 -5.49
C ARG A 148 14.64 -11.53 -3.98
N TYR A 149 14.01 -10.53 -3.41
CA TYR A 149 13.94 -10.30 -1.97
C TYR A 149 12.51 -10.00 -1.58
N VAL A 150 12.02 -10.63 -0.52
CA VAL A 150 10.65 -10.46 -0.05
C VAL A 150 10.65 -9.75 1.30
N CYS A 151 9.87 -8.69 1.42
CA CYS A 151 9.63 -8.04 2.69
C CYS A 151 8.85 -8.98 3.63
N LYS A 152 9.44 -9.35 4.77
CA LYS A 152 8.82 -10.27 5.74
C LYS A 152 7.51 -9.72 6.32
N VAL A 153 7.34 -8.42 6.34
CA VAL A 153 6.16 -7.78 6.92
C VAL A 153 4.97 -7.79 5.95
N CYS A 154 5.13 -7.22 4.75
CA CYS A 154 4.01 -7.05 3.82
C CYS A 154 4.03 -7.96 2.59
N GLY A 155 5.10 -8.72 2.36
CA GLY A 155 5.22 -9.61 1.20
C GLY A 155 5.62 -8.92 -0.10
N PHE A 156 5.87 -7.60 -0.10
CA PHE A 156 6.37 -6.91 -1.28
C PHE A 156 7.64 -7.58 -1.81
N GLU A 157 7.65 -7.94 -3.09
CA GLU A 157 8.81 -8.54 -3.76
C GLU A 157 9.65 -7.46 -4.46
N TYR A 158 10.89 -7.34 -4.06
CA TYR A 158 11.89 -6.54 -4.74
C TYR A 158 12.72 -7.44 -5.68
N THR A 159 12.82 -7.05 -6.95
CA THR A 159 13.61 -7.77 -7.95
C THR A 159 14.82 -6.94 -8.33
N GLY A 160 16.02 -7.47 -8.09
CA GLY A 160 17.29 -6.80 -8.32
C GLY A 160 18.26 -7.04 -7.18
N ASN A 161 19.42 -6.39 -7.21
CA ASN A 161 20.38 -6.50 -6.10
C ASN A 161 20.07 -5.47 -5.02
N LEU A 162 19.41 -5.91 -3.95
CA LEU A 162 19.03 -5.08 -2.81
C LEU A 162 20.25 -4.44 -2.11
N GLU A 163 21.44 -5.04 -2.20
CA GLU A 163 22.66 -4.48 -1.63
C GLU A 163 23.08 -3.16 -2.28
N ASN A 164 22.71 -2.97 -3.56
CA ASN A 164 23.00 -1.73 -4.29
C ASN A 164 22.07 -0.57 -3.88
N GLU A 165 20.97 -0.86 -3.17
CA GLU A 165 20.10 0.18 -2.65
C GLU A 165 20.76 0.95 -1.51
N PRO A 166 20.43 2.23 -1.32
CA PRO A 166 20.96 3.04 -0.21
C PRO A 166 20.75 2.38 1.16
N ALA A 167 21.60 2.69 2.12
CA ALA A 167 21.53 2.11 3.47
C ALA A 167 20.18 2.41 4.17
N ASP A 168 19.56 3.54 3.84
CA ASP A 168 18.26 3.99 4.35
C ASP A 168 17.08 3.55 3.48
N TYR A 169 17.30 2.64 2.51
CA TYR A 169 16.22 2.08 1.68
C TYR A 169 15.11 1.49 2.54
N LYS A 170 13.89 1.81 2.18
CA LYS A 170 12.67 1.34 2.83
C LYS A 170 11.76 0.63 1.84
N CYS A 171 11.05 -0.36 2.33
CA CYS A 171 10.01 -1.00 1.56
C CYS A 171 9.01 0.06 1.03
N PRO A 172 8.77 0.13 -0.29
CA PRO A 172 7.90 1.16 -0.86
C PRO A 172 6.44 1.02 -0.40
N LEU A 173 6.03 -0.19 -0.01
CA LEU A 173 4.67 -0.45 0.47
C LEU A 173 4.49 -0.13 1.96
N CYS A 174 5.29 -0.76 2.84
CA CYS A 174 5.09 -0.67 4.30
C CYS A 174 6.15 0.15 5.05
N ALA A 175 7.08 0.78 4.34
CA ALA A 175 8.17 1.61 4.87
C ALA A 175 9.12 0.90 5.85
N MET A 176 9.09 -0.43 5.95
CA MET A 176 10.07 -1.19 6.74
C MET A 176 11.48 -1.05 6.16
N PRO A 177 12.51 -1.04 7.02
CA PRO A 177 13.89 -0.87 6.59
C PRO A 177 14.36 -2.05 5.72
N LYS A 178 15.45 -1.85 4.98
CA LYS A 178 16.12 -2.84 4.12
C LYS A 178 16.32 -4.20 4.81
N THR A 179 16.60 -4.21 6.12
CA THR A 179 16.78 -5.41 6.94
C THR A 179 15.52 -6.28 7.10
N ALA A 180 14.36 -5.76 6.75
CA ALA A 180 13.11 -6.53 6.75
C ALA A 180 12.96 -7.43 5.52
N PHE A 181 13.85 -7.33 4.54
CA PHE A 181 13.82 -8.18 3.35
C PHE A 181 14.65 -9.45 3.53
N GLU A 182 14.16 -10.53 2.95
CA GLU A 182 14.79 -11.83 2.91
C GLU A 182 14.97 -12.28 1.46
N LYS A 183 16.17 -12.77 1.13
CA LYS A 183 16.47 -13.28 -0.20
C LYS A 183 15.75 -14.60 -0.44
N GLN A 184 15.15 -14.73 -1.62
CA GLN A 184 14.47 -15.94 -2.09
C GLN A 184 15.43 -16.86 -2.85
#